data_64ea77ee0c88973777bc1622cc893194
#
_entry.id   64ea77ee0c88973777bc1622cc893194
#
_cell.length_a   1.000
_cell.length_b   1.000
_cell.length_c   1.000
_cell.angle_alpha   90.00
_cell.angle_beta   90.00
_cell.angle_gamma   90.00
#
_symmetry.space_group_name_H-M   'P 1'
#
loop_
_entity.id
_entity.type
_entity.pdbx_description
1 polymer ?
#
loop_
_entity_poly.entity_id
_entity_poly.type
_entity_poly.pdbx_seq_one_letter_code
_entity_poly.pdbx_strand_id
1 'polypeptide(L)'
;KPVAPSAGYSSIPMNVGSMRNSGLEFEVSVRPIVLKDITWEINLNGTWLKNRVLKLHPETNGQIITGNRILKEGSSVYNLYMVEYAGLDPENGQALYWALDENGNEYKTTNFDDASNTNKKETGNTYPTFFGGFGTTLQAYGFDLSAQFGFQLGGRIYDSGYAKLMHSGLVSNMGTNWHVDALNAWTPENRNTDIPVLNTQGAYDFGGNESTYFLTSSNYLSLNNVTLGYTIPSRLTKKLGIETIRVYCSGDNLALWAKRKGLDPRLTWTSSSQGTYSLIRNISGGLRVVF
;
A
#
# COMPACT_ATOMS: atom_id res chain seq x y z
N LYS A 1 16.25 -24.48 4.20
CA LYS A 1 17.56 -24.70 3.61
C LYS A 1 17.43 -25.72 2.48
N PRO A 2 17.90 -25.43 1.25
CA PRO A 2 18.02 -26.44 0.21
C PRO A 2 18.95 -27.57 0.67
N VAL A 3 18.64 -28.78 0.25
CA VAL A 3 19.46 -29.97 0.53
C VAL A 3 19.78 -30.70 -0.76
N ALA A 4 20.79 -31.57 -0.73
CA ALA A 4 21.18 -32.35 -1.91
C ALA A 4 19.99 -33.25 -2.34
N PRO A 5 19.78 -33.43 -3.66
CA PRO A 5 18.68 -34.30 -4.17
C PRO A 5 18.75 -35.73 -3.63
N SER A 6 19.93 -36.22 -3.29
CA SER A 6 20.16 -37.55 -2.69
C SER A 6 19.51 -37.70 -1.30
N ALA A 7 19.11 -36.62 -0.64
CA ALA A 7 18.42 -36.68 0.64
C ALA A 7 16.93 -37.03 0.53
N GLY A 8 16.37 -37.07 -0.67
CA GLY A 8 14.94 -37.32 -0.90
C GLY A 8 14.02 -36.13 -0.65
N TYR A 9 14.58 -34.99 -0.27
CA TYR A 9 13.86 -33.74 -0.01
C TYR A 9 14.54 -32.58 -0.77
N SER A 10 13.75 -31.62 -1.26
CA SER A 10 14.30 -30.42 -1.91
C SER A 10 14.77 -29.36 -0.91
N SER A 11 14.16 -29.34 0.28
CA SER A 11 14.50 -28.38 1.33
C SER A 11 14.09 -28.90 2.72
N ILE A 12 14.78 -28.42 3.73
CA ILE A 12 14.48 -28.68 5.14
C ILE A 12 14.17 -27.34 5.82
N PRO A 13 13.05 -27.20 6.56
CA PRO A 13 12.81 -26.05 7.39
C PRO A 13 13.80 -26.03 8.58
N MET A 14 14.43 -24.88 8.79
CA MET A 14 15.34 -24.67 9.93
C MET A 14 15.37 -23.20 10.34
N ASN A 15 15.81 -22.95 11.57
CA ASN A 15 16.00 -21.59 12.04
C ASN A 15 17.25 -20.98 11.37
N VAL A 16 17.03 -20.09 10.42
CA VAL A 16 18.09 -19.49 9.60
C VAL A 16 18.50 -18.09 10.06
N GLY A 17 17.84 -17.55 11.09
CA GLY A 17 18.17 -16.22 11.59
C GLY A 17 17.30 -15.76 12.75
N SER A 18 17.53 -14.53 13.17
CA SER A 18 16.72 -13.85 14.18
C SER A 18 16.36 -12.45 13.74
N MET A 19 15.17 -11.98 14.15
CA MET A 19 14.71 -10.62 13.90
C MET A 19 14.11 -10.01 15.17
N ARG A 20 14.04 -8.71 15.19
CA ARG A 20 13.43 -7.93 16.26
C ARG A 20 12.35 -7.02 15.70
N ASN A 21 11.20 -7.04 16.35
CA ASN A 21 10.20 -5.99 16.25
C ASN A 21 10.26 -5.17 17.53
N SER A 22 10.32 -3.86 17.41
CA SER A 22 10.28 -2.93 18.53
C SER A 22 9.40 -1.74 18.15
N GLY A 23 8.64 -1.23 19.09
CA GLY A 23 7.69 -0.17 18.81
C GLY A 23 7.14 0.46 20.04
N LEU A 24 6.29 1.45 19.82
CA LEU A 24 5.49 2.13 20.82
C LEU A 24 4.05 2.14 20.35
N GLU A 25 3.16 1.74 21.23
CA GLU A 25 1.72 1.78 21.03
C GLU A 25 1.10 2.73 22.05
N PHE A 26 0.13 3.51 21.64
CA PHE A 26 -0.63 4.36 22.53
C PHE A 26 -2.10 4.39 22.12
N GLU A 27 -2.95 4.59 23.12
CA GLU A 27 -4.38 4.81 22.97
C GLU A 27 -4.79 5.96 23.88
N VAL A 28 -5.55 6.90 23.34
CA VAL A 28 -6.06 8.07 24.07
C VAL A 28 -7.54 8.22 23.77
N SER A 29 -8.37 8.28 24.80
CA SER A 29 -9.79 8.63 24.70
C SER A 29 -10.06 9.81 25.62
N VAL A 30 -10.68 10.83 25.08
CA VAL A 30 -11.05 12.05 25.84
C VAL A 30 -12.48 12.43 25.57
N ARG A 31 -13.14 12.99 26.60
CA ARG A 31 -14.48 13.57 26.49
C ARG A 31 -14.42 15.06 26.79
N PRO A 32 -14.12 15.88 25.76
CA PRO A 32 -13.98 17.32 25.94
C PRO A 32 -15.28 17.99 26.42
N ILE A 33 -16.44 17.44 26.07
CA ILE A 33 -17.74 17.97 26.45
C ILE A 33 -18.56 16.85 27.08
N VAL A 34 -19.00 17.06 28.32
CA VAL A 34 -19.93 16.19 29.04
C VAL A 34 -20.95 17.08 29.72
N LEU A 35 -22.07 17.32 29.05
CA LEU A 35 -23.21 18.06 29.54
C LEU A 35 -24.42 17.12 29.63
N LYS A 36 -25.53 17.58 30.20
CA LYS A 36 -26.74 16.79 30.36
C LYS A 36 -27.27 16.21 29.03
N ASP A 37 -27.26 16.99 27.99
CA ASP A 37 -27.85 16.66 26.68
C ASP A 37 -26.81 16.61 25.56
N ILE A 38 -25.52 16.83 25.86
CA ILE A 38 -24.43 16.84 24.87
C ILE A 38 -23.22 16.10 25.44
N THR A 39 -22.75 15.09 24.71
CA THR A 39 -21.49 14.40 25.00
C THR A 39 -20.67 14.33 23.74
N TRP A 40 -19.41 14.75 23.84
CA TRP A 40 -18.46 14.64 22.73
C TRP A 40 -17.28 13.80 23.18
N GLU A 41 -16.98 12.75 22.43
CA GLU A 41 -15.86 11.85 22.67
C GLU A 41 -14.95 11.83 21.44
N ILE A 42 -13.65 11.83 21.68
CA ILE A 42 -12.60 11.69 20.67
C ILE A 42 -11.71 10.54 21.12
N ASN A 43 -11.41 9.62 20.21
CA ASN A 43 -10.44 8.56 20.42
C ASN A 43 -9.33 8.63 19.38
N LEU A 44 -8.12 8.25 19.79
CA LEU A 44 -6.93 8.20 18.96
C LEU A 44 -6.09 7.01 19.40
N ASN A 45 -5.67 6.20 18.46
CA ASN A 45 -4.65 5.18 18.69
C ASN A 45 -3.57 5.26 17.62
N GLY A 46 -2.38 4.83 17.98
CA GLY A 46 -1.26 4.82 17.05
C GLY A 46 -0.18 3.84 17.47
N THR A 47 0.42 3.23 16.47
CA THR A 47 1.52 2.29 16.62
C THR A 47 2.69 2.77 15.77
N TRP A 48 3.82 3.02 16.42
CA TRP A 48 5.10 3.18 15.75
C TRP A 48 5.85 1.86 15.84
N LEU A 49 6.30 1.32 14.71
CA LEU A 49 6.92 0.01 14.65
C LEU A 49 8.21 0.04 13.82
N LYS A 50 9.24 -0.65 14.31
CA LYS A 50 10.50 -0.89 13.62
C LYS A 50 10.80 -2.38 13.60
N ASN A 51 10.90 -2.93 12.41
CA ASN A 51 11.36 -4.30 12.16
C ASN A 51 12.84 -4.29 11.78
N ARG A 52 13.62 -5.25 12.27
CA ARG A 52 15.05 -5.40 11.97
C ARG A 52 15.48 -6.85 12.00
N VAL A 53 16.14 -7.30 10.95
CA VAL A 53 16.90 -8.56 10.92
C VAL A 53 18.15 -8.38 11.78
N LEU A 54 18.32 -9.23 12.76
CA LEU A 54 19.49 -9.18 13.65
C LEU A 54 20.61 -10.08 13.15
N LYS A 55 20.27 -11.28 12.68
CA LYS A 55 21.24 -12.28 12.24
C LYS A 55 20.60 -13.18 11.20
N LEU A 56 21.38 -13.55 10.19
CA LEU A 56 21.07 -14.57 9.21
C LEU A 56 22.01 -15.77 9.37
N HIS A 57 21.71 -16.87 8.67
CA HIS A 57 22.59 -18.02 8.67
C HIS A 57 23.95 -17.66 8.04
N PRO A 58 25.09 -18.08 8.60
CA PRO A 58 26.42 -17.70 8.10
C PRO A 58 26.65 -17.98 6.61
N GLU A 59 26.05 -19.05 6.07
CA GLU A 59 26.14 -19.42 4.64
C GLU A 59 25.49 -18.38 3.70
N THR A 60 24.71 -17.44 4.22
CA THR A 60 24.04 -16.39 3.41
C THR A 60 24.90 -15.15 3.21
N ASN A 61 26.08 -15.09 3.82
CA ASN A 61 26.93 -13.89 3.82
C ASN A 61 26.19 -12.61 4.27
N GLY A 62 25.25 -12.75 5.22
CA GLY A 62 24.50 -11.65 5.80
C GLY A 62 23.36 -11.10 4.94
N GLN A 63 23.05 -11.72 3.79
CA GLN A 63 21.93 -11.31 2.95
C GLN A 63 21.32 -12.45 2.15
N ILE A 64 20.03 -12.34 1.84
CA ILE A 64 19.28 -13.23 0.94
C ILE A 64 18.48 -12.36 -0.02
N ILE A 65 18.65 -12.55 -1.32
CA ILE A 65 17.92 -11.81 -2.36
C ILE A 65 16.91 -12.75 -2.98
N THR A 66 15.65 -12.31 -3.06
CA THR A 66 14.57 -13.07 -3.68
C THR A 66 13.67 -12.11 -4.47
N GLY A 67 13.72 -12.19 -5.81
CA GLY A 67 12.99 -11.28 -6.69
C GLY A 67 13.39 -9.81 -6.46
N ASN A 68 12.42 -8.98 -6.09
CA ASN A 68 12.60 -7.56 -5.81
C ASN A 68 12.76 -7.24 -4.31
N ARG A 69 13.17 -8.23 -3.50
CA ARG A 69 13.37 -8.09 -2.05
C ARG A 69 14.75 -8.51 -1.62
N ILE A 70 15.23 -7.89 -0.57
CA ILE A 70 16.47 -8.26 0.11
C ILE A 70 16.20 -8.45 1.60
N LEU A 71 16.60 -9.59 2.10
CA LEU A 71 16.72 -9.87 3.52
C LEU A 71 18.19 -9.65 3.91
N LYS A 72 18.47 -8.62 4.68
CA LYS A 72 19.83 -8.22 5.03
C LYS A 72 19.93 -7.90 6.52
N GLU A 73 21.01 -8.32 7.14
CA GLU A 73 21.29 -7.97 8.53
C GLU A 73 21.33 -6.45 8.72
N GLY A 74 20.62 -5.97 9.74
CA GLY A 74 20.47 -4.55 10.01
C GLY A 74 19.28 -3.86 9.33
N SER A 75 18.72 -4.44 8.27
CA SER A 75 17.57 -3.91 7.52
C SER A 75 16.25 -4.58 7.94
N SER A 76 15.13 -4.05 7.43
CA SER A 76 13.80 -4.67 7.59
C SER A 76 13.68 -5.94 6.77
N VAL A 77 12.90 -6.93 7.25
CA VAL A 77 12.54 -8.12 6.46
C VAL A 77 11.68 -7.78 5.24
N TYR A 78 11.09 -6.60 5.22
CA TYR A 78 10.22 -6.12 4.15
C TYR A 78 10.93 -5.15 3.20
N ASN A 79 12.25 -5.22 3.12
CA ASN A 79 13.04 -4.29 2.33
C ASN A 79 12.98 -4.63 0.83
N LEU A 80 12.75 -3.59 0.02
CA LEU A 80 12.72 -3.69 -1.43
C LEU A 80 14.12 -3.54 -2.00
N TYR A 81 14.43 -4.33 -3.02
CA TYR A 81 15.72 -4.35 -3.70
C TYR A 81 15.50 -4.34 -5.20
N MET A 82 15.62 -3.16 -5.82
CA MET A 82 15.15 -2.94 -7.17
C MET A 82 16.14 -2.11 -7.99
N VAL A 83 15.96 -2.20 -9.31
CA VAL A 83 16.64 -1.33 -10.27
C VAL A 83 16.09 0.09 -10.14
N GLU A 84 16.97 1.07 -10.10
CA GLU A 84 16.60 2.48 -10.05
C GLU A 84 16.35 3.02 -11.46
N TYR A 85 15.11 3.54 -11.65
CA TYR A 85 14.72 4.22 -12.87
C TYR A 85 15.44 5.57 -13.00
N ALA A 86 16.00 5.86 -14.17
CA ALA A 86 16.86 7.03 -14.42
C ALA A 86 16.22 8.06 -15.38
N GLY A 87 14.93 7.93 -15.70
CA GLY A 87 14.22 8.81 -16.61
C GLY A 87 14.03 8.21 -18.00
N LEU A 88 13.75 9.07 -18.98
CA LEU A 88 13.64 8.71 -20.39
C LEU A 88 14.86 9.17 -21.17
N ASP A 89 15.18 8.41 -22.20
CA ASP A 89 16.09 8.87 -23.24
C ASP A 89 15.36 9.96 -24.07
N PRO A 90 15.89 11.18 -24.11
CA PRO A 90 15.24 12.29 -24.79
C PRO A 90 15.17 12.12 -26.32
N GLU A 91 16.02 11.27 -26.89
CA GLU A 91 16.10 11.09 -28.33
C GLU A 91 15.09 10.08 -28.85
N ASN A 92 14.86 9.01 -28.11
CA ASN A 92 14.04 7.87 -28.53
C ASN A 92 12.91 7.49 -27.59
N GLY A 93 12.83 8.13 -26.40
CA GLY A 93 11.78 7.89 -25.40
C GLY A 93 11.87 6.56 -24.67
N GLN A 94 12.97 5.82 -24.77
CA GLN A 94 13.14 4.58 -24.03
C GLN A 94 13.39 4.85 -22.53
N ALA A 95 12.95 3.95 -21.67
CA ALA A 95 13.25 4.03 -20.25
C ALA A 95 14.75 3.80 -20.01
N LEU A 96 15.32 4.64 -19.17
CA LEU A 96 16.70 4.54 -18.70
C LEU A 96 16.74 4.01 -17.28
N TYR A 97 17.78 3.24 -16.99
CA TYR A 97 18.05 2.64 -15.70
C TYR A 97 19.48 2.92 -15.27
N TRP A 98 19.74 3.06 -13.98
CA TRP A 98 21.07 3.20 -13.46
C TRP A 98 21.78 1.84 -13.39
N ALA A 99 22.92 1.71 -14.05
CA ALA A 99 23.82 0.55 -14.05
C ALA A 99 25.20 0.95 -13.55
N LEU A 100 26.08 -0.03 -13.24
CA LEU A 100 27.48 0.18 -12.92
C LEU A 100 28.37 -0.40 -14.02
N ASP A 101 29.41 0.35 -14.40
CA ASP A 101 30.46 -0.13 -15.28
C ASP A 101 31.46 -1.06 -14.52
N GLU A 102 32.43 -1.62 -15.22
CA GLU A 102 33.48 -2.49 -14.64
C GLU A 102 34.33 -1.79 -13.57
N ASN A 103 34.37 -0.47 -13.57
CA ASN A 103 35.10 0.35 -12.60
C ASN A 103 34.23 0.78 -11.41
N GLY A 104 32.94 0.41 -11.40
CA GLY A 104 31.97 0.78 -10.37
C GLY A 104 31.38 2.20 -10.52
N ASN A 105 31.52 2.85 -11.67
CA ASN A 105 30.88 4.14 -11.93
C ASN A 105 29.45 3.96 -12.42
N GLU A 106 28.56 4.83 -11.97
CA GLU A 106 27.17 4.82 -12.42
C GLU A 106 27.03 5.41 -13.83
N TYR A 107 26.28 4.72 -14.67
CA TYR A 107 25.87 5.20 -15.97
C TYR A 107 24.41 4.84 -16.26
N LYS A 108 23.81 5.49 -17.26
CA LYS A 108 22.43 5.22 -17.69
C LYS A 108 22.40 4.28 -18.88
N THR A 109 21.56 3.27 -18.80
CA THR A 109 21.36 2.28 -19.87
C THR A 109 19.87 2.02 -20.13
N THR A 110 19.53 1.70 -21.35
CA THR A 110 18.20 1.18 -21.73
C THR A 110 18.08 -0.33 -21.45
N ASN A 111 19.22 -1.01 -21.22
CA ASN A 111 19.28 -2.43 -20.94
C ASN A 111 18.96 -2.70 -19.45
N PHE A 112 17.74 -3.16 -19.18
CA PHE A 112 17.29 -3.48 -17.83
C PHE A 112 18.10 -4.61 -17.18
N ASP A 113 18.47 -5.64 -17.96
CA ASP A 113 19.23 -6.78 -17.43
C ASP A 113 20.61 -6.36 -16.96
N ASP A 114 21.23 -5.45 -17.66
CA ASP A 114 22.52 -4.88 -17.28
C ASP A 114 22.41 -4.14 -15.94
N ALA A 115 21.44 -3.22 -15.80
CA ALA A 115 21.17 -2.53 -14.55
C ALA A 115 20.77 -3.50 -13.42
N SER A 116 20.01 -4.54 -13.73
CA SER A 116 19.57 -5.55 -12.75
C SER A 116 20.71 -6.41 -12.22
N ASN A 117 21.70 -6.68 -13.04
CA ASN A 117 22.86 -7.48 -12.67
C ASN A 117 23.94 -6.66 -11.93
N THR A 118 24.02 -5.35 -12.20
CA THR A 118 25.12 -4.51 -11.71
C THR A 118 24.71 -3.56 -10.60
N ASN A 119 23.49 -3.02 -10.56
CA ASN A 119 23.12 -1.88 -9.70
C ASN A 119 21.70 -1.94 -9.09
N LYS A 120 21.27 -3.10 -8.59
CA LYS A 120 20.10 -3.10 -7.70
C LYS A 120 20.41 -2.42 -6.39
N LYS A 121 19.45 -1.65 -5.86
CA LYS A 121 19.60 -0.91 -4.58
C LYS A 121 18.47 -1.19 -3.61
N GLU A 122 18.74 -0.99 -2.33
CA GLU A 122 17.70 -0.94 -1.30
C GLU A 122 16.86 0.32 -1.51
N THR A 123 15.60 0.15 -1.93
CA THR A 123 14.71 1.26 -2.34
C THR A 123 13.65 1.61 -1.29
N GLY A 124 13.83 1.14 -0.07
CA GLY A 124 12.91 1.30 1.06
C GLY A 124 12.19 0.02 1.41
N ASN A 125 11.30 0.08 2.36
CA ASN A 125 10.54 -1.09 2.80
C ASN A 125 9.04 -0.92 2.57
N THR A 126 8.31 -2.05 2.55
CA THR A 126 6.86 -2.03 2.38
C THR A 126 6.12 -1.82 3.70
N TYR A 127 6.78 -2.01 4.85
CA TYR A 127 6.15 -1.90 6.15
C TYR A 127 5.96 -0.44 6.57
N PRO A 128 4.79 -0.06 7.07
CA PRO A 128 4.58 1.29 7.57
C PRO A 128 5.40 1.56 8.83
N THR A 129 5.86 2.81 8.98
CA THR A 129 6.57 3.25 10.18
C THR A 129 5.60 3.62 11.29
N PHE A 130 4.46 4.22 10.92
CA PHE A 130 3.44 4.66 11.86
C PHE A 130 2.06 4.43 11.27
N PHE A 131 1.17 3.84 12.04
CA PHE A 131 -0.21 3.59 11.62
C PHE A 131 -1.15 3.60 12.82
N GLY A 132 -2.43 3.78 12.57
CA GLY A 132 -3.43 3.84 13.62
C GLY A 132 -4.78 4.30 13.13
N GLY A 133 -5.57 4.82 14.06
CA GLY A 133 -6.88 5.36 13.78
C GLY A 133 -7.26 6.47 14.74
N PHE A 134 -8.21 7.27 14.32
CA PHE A 134 -8.88 8.23 15.19
C PHE A 134 -10.35 8.27 14.88
N GLY A 135 -11.12 8.61 15.89
CA GLY A 135 -12.56 8.69 15.76
C GLY A 135 -13.16 9.78 16.63
N THR A 136 -14.38 10.12 16.30
CA THR A 136 -15.18 11.07 17.08
C THR A 136 -16.60 10.56 17.21
N THR A 137 -17.21 10.77 18.37
CA THR A 137 -18.62 10.50 18.63
C THR A 137 -19.24 11.70 19.33
N LEU A 138 -20.22 12.30 18.69
CA LEU A 138 -20.99 13.41 19.23
C LEU A 138 -22.44 12.94 19.47
N GLN A 139 -22.90 13.08 20.68
CA GLN A 139 -24.31 12.89 21.04
C GLN A 139 -24.89 14.22 21.48
N ALA A 140 -26.00 14.63 20.87
CA ALA A 140 -26.64 15.91 21.19
C ALA A 140 -28.15 15.84 20.91
N TYR A 141 -28.97 16.10 21.93
CA TYR A 141 -30.44 16.25 21.80
C TYR A 141 -31.14 15.09 21.07
N GLY A 142 -30.68 13.87 21.29
CA GLY A 142 -31.20 12.64 20.65
C GLY A 142 -30.50 12.29 19.35
N PHE A 143 -29.72 13.18 18.75
CA PHE A 143 -28.82 12.85 17.62
C PHE A 143 -27.55 12.18 18.14
N ASP A 144 -27.04 11.23 17.37
CA ASP A 144 -25.71 10.64 17.54
C ASP A 144 -25.00 10.64 16.17
N LEU A 145 -23.80 11.19 16.14
CA LEU A 145 -22.91 11.19 14.99
C LEU A 145 -21.59 10.55 15.40
N SER A 146 -21.18 9.51 14.68
CA SER A 146 -19.84 8.94 14.82
C SER A 146 -19.11 8.94 13.49
N ALA A 147 -17.80 9.16 13.53
CA ALA A 147 -16.93 9.02 12.37
C ALA A 147 -15.62 8.34 12.80
N GLN A 148 -15.16 7.37 11.99
CA GLN A 148 -13.96 6.58 12.24
C GLN A 148 -13.02 6.68 11.06
N PHE A 149 -11.76 7.04 11.35
CA PHE A 149 -10.70 7.16 10.38
C PHE A 149 -9.60 6.15 10.66
N GLY A 150 -8.93 5.71 9.59
CA GLY A 150 -7.69 4.95 9.67
C GLY A 150 -6.60 5.64 8.88
N PHE A 151 -5.36 5.52 9.31
CA PHE A 151 -4.23 6.10 8.61
C PHE A 151 -2.99 5.21 8.67
N GLN A 152 -2.12 5.42 7.69
CA GLN A 152 -0.81 4.78 7.63
C GLN A 152 0.20 5.76 7.04
N LEU A 153 1.39 5.82 7.64
CA LEU A 153 2.50 6.65 7.20
C LEU A 153 3.79 5.82 7.10
N GLY A 154 4.58 6.11 6.09
CA GLY A 154 5.76 5.34 5.74
C GLY A 154 5.40 4.10 4.91
N GLY A 155 6.44 3.44 4.41
CA GLY A 155 6.31 2.28 3.53
C GLY A 155 6.11 2.65 2.06
N ARG A 156 6.42 1.67 1.22
CA ARG A 156 6.28 1.74 -0.24
C ARG A 156 5.60 0.49 -0.76
N ILE A 157 4.90 0.62 -1.87
CA ILE A 157 4.26 -0.49 -2.57
C ILE A 157 4.78 -0.51 -4.00
N TYR A 158 5.18 -1.68 -4.48
CA TYR A 158 5.35 -1.94 -5.90
C TYR A 158 3.99 -2.17 -6.52
N ASP A 159 3.57 -1.24 -7.39
CA ASP A 159 2.28 -1.30 -8.06
C ASP A 159 2.36 -2.20 -9.29
N SER A 160 2.32 -3.52 -9.08
CA SER A 160 2.38 -4.51 -10.14
C SER A 160 1.14 -4.48 -11.04
N GLY A 161 -0.01 -4.03 -10.53
CA GLY A 161 -1.22 -3.84 -11.32
C GLY A 161 -1.02 -2.74 -12.37
N TYR A 162 -0.49 -1.59 -11.95
CA TYR A 162 -0.14 -0.52 -12.86
C TYR A 162 0.98 -0.92 -13.82
N ALA A 163 2.04 -1.56 -13.32
CA ALA A 163 3.14 -2.06 -14.15
C ALA A 163 2.63 -2.97 -15.27
N LYS A 164 1.73 -3.90 -14.93
CA LYS A 164 1.13 -4.82 -15.90
C LYS A 164 0.28 -4.14 -16.97
N LEU A 165 -0.35 -3.01 -16.63
CA LEU A 165 -1.14 -2.20 -17.56
C LEU A 165 -0.30 -1.18 -18.33
N MET A 166 0.97 -1.00 -17.98
CA MET A 166 1.93 -0.13 -18.66
C MET A 166 2.91 -0.91 -19.55
N HIS A 167 2.49 -2.09 -20.02
CA HIS A 167 3.28 -2.92 -20.92
C HIS A 167 3.56 -2.19 -22.26
N SER A 168 4.64 -2.56 -22.91
CA SER A 168 5.07 -1.93 -24.18
C SER A 168 4.25 -2.37 -25.42
N GLY A 169 3.33 -3.32 -25.27
CA GLY A 169 2.50 -3.83 -26.36
C GLY A 169 3.12 -4.98 -27.15
N LEU A 170 4.07 -5.69 -26.56
CA LEU A 170 4.63 -6.92 -27.16
C LEU A 170 3.55 -7.96 -27.47
N VAL A 171 3.85 -8.86 -28.40
CA VAL A 171 2.95 -9.95 -28.80
C VAL A 171 2.50 -10.80 -27.61
N SER A 172 3.36 -10.98 -26.59
CA SER A 172 3.03 -11.67 -25.34
C SER A 172 1.93 -10.97 -24.51
N ASN A 173 1.68 -9.69 -24.77
CA ASN A 173 0.68 -8.87 -24.10
C ASN A 173 -0.61 -8.68 -24.93
N MET A 174 -0.74 -9.39 -26.05
CA MET A 174 -1.94 -9.29 -26.91
C MET A 174 -3.21 -9.62 -26.12
N GLY A 175 -4.22 -8.78 -26.26
CA GLY A 175 -5.50 -8.92 -25.56
C GLY A 175 -5.52 -8.35 -24.13
N THR A 176 -4.41 -7.80 -23.61
CA THR A 176 -4.37 -7.05 -22.35
C THR A 176 -4.71 -5.59 -22.58
N ASN A 177 -5.46 -4.99 -21.63
CA ASN A 177 -5.75 -3.56 -21.67
C ASN A 177 -4.54 -2.74 -21.23
N TRP A 178 -4.42 -1.52 -21.75
CA TRP A 178 -3.51 -0.50 -21.24
C TRP A 178 -4.15 0.36 -20.17
N HIS A 179 -3.32 0.88 -19.27
CA HIS A 179 -3.72 2.00 -18.44
C HIS A 179 -3.93 3.24 -19.28
N VAL A 180 -4.87 4.12 -18.87
CA VAL A 180 -5.17 5.37 -19.59
C VAL A 180 -3.93 6.27 -19.74
N ASP A 181 -2.99 6.21 -18.82
CA ASP A 181 -1.74 6.96 -18.85
C ASP A 181 -0.88 6.61 -20.09
N ALA A 182 -1.02 5.41 -20.66
CA ALA A 182 -0.31 5.01 -21.87
C ALA A 182 -0.62 5.93 -23.07
N LEU A 183 -1.76 6.65 -23.05
CA LEU A 183 -2.08 7.68 -24.04
C LEU A 183 -1.10 8.86 -24.03
N ASN A 184 -0.40 9.07 -22.92
CA ASN A 184 0.64 10.09 -22.76
C ASN A 184 2.06 9.55 -23.00
N ALA A 185 2.20 8.37 -23.60
CA ALA A 185 3.50 7.82 -23.93
C ALA A 185 4.32 8.80 -24.78
N TRP A 186 5.63 8.70 -24.63
CA TRP A 186 6.56 9.52 -25.39
C TRP A 186 6.38 9.30 -26.90
N THR A 187 6.33 10.40 -27.65
CA THR A 187 6.41 10.46 -29.12
C THR A 187 7.28 11.64 -29.51
N PRO A 188 7.75 11.75 -30.77
CA PRO A 188 8.49 12.93 -31.23
C PRO A 188 7.73 14.25 -31.00
N GLU A 189 6.40 14.22 -30.99
CA GLU A 189 5.50 15.36 -30.76
C GLU A 189 5.17 15.55 -29.26
N ASN A 190 5.27 14.50 -28.44
CA ASN A 190 4.99 14.51 -27.00
C ASN A 190 6.23 14.10 -26.21
N ARG A 191 7.23 14.98 -26.15
CA ARG A 191 8.48 14.72 -25.40
C ARG A 191 8.43 15.07 -23.93
N ASN A 192 7.41 15.83 -23.51
CA ASN A 192 7.25 16.27 -22.12
C ASN A 192 6.37 15.27 -21.34
N THR A 193 6.87 14.06 -21.20
CA THR A 193 6.22 12.96 -20.47
C THR A 193 7.26 12.15 -19.72
N ASP A 194 6.83 11.43 -18.68
CA ASP A 194 7.60 10.42 -17.93
C ASP A 194 7.27 8.98 -18.34
N ILE A 195 6.38 8.81 -19.33
CA ILE A 195 5.92 7.51 -19.82
C ILE A 195 6.70 7.14 -21.06
N PRO A 196 7.41 5.99 -21.03
CA PRO A 196 8.24 5.57 -22.16
C PRO A 196 7.45 5.35 -23.46
N VAL A 197 8.18 5.37 -24.56
CA VAL A 197 7.65 5.02 -25.87
C VAL A 197 7.04 3.61 -25.86
N LEU A 198 5.88 3.46 -26.49
CA LEU A 198 5.30 2.15 -26.73
C LEU A 198 6.05 1.48 -27.88
N ASN A 199 6.63 0.32 -27.63
CA ASN A 199 7.39 -0.43 -28.63
C ASN A 199 6.85 -1.84 -28.79
N THR A 200 6.02 -2.02 -29.81
CA THR A 200 5.37 -3.32 -30.10
C THR A 200 6.29 -4.33 -30.79
N GLN A 201 7.45 -3.90 -31.29
CA GLN A 201 8.37 -4.71 -32.09
C GLN A 201 9.69 -5.06 -31.38
N GLY A 202 9.95 -4.45 -30.22
CA GLY A 202 11.23 -4.58 -29.53
C GLY A 202 11.26 -5.65 -28.45
N ALA A 203 12.47 -6.01 -28.04
CA ALA A 203 12.74 -6.82 -26.84
C ALA A 203 12.54 -6.05 -25.52
N TYR A 204 11.91 -4.88 -25.57
CA TYR A 204 11.80 -3.95 -24.48
C TYR A 204 10.38 -4.01 -23.88
N ASP A 205 10.25 -4.49 -22.67
CA ASP A 205 8.99 -4.49 -21.92
C ASP A 205 9.11 -3.63 -20.65
N PHE A 206 8.74 -2.36 -20.76
CA PHE A 206 8.80 -1.44 -19.62
C PHE A 206 7.96 -1.91 -18.43
N GLY A 207 6.76 -2.42 -18.68
CA GLY A 207 5.86 -2.89 -17.61
C GLY A 207 6.33 -4.18 -16.93
N GLY A 208 7.11 -5.00 -17.62
CA GLY A 208 7.73 -6.21 -17.09
C GLY A 208 8.99 -5.93 -16.27
N ASN A 209 9.61 -4.77 -16.43
CA ASN A 209 10.83 -4.38 -15.75
C ASN A 209 10.55 -3.86 -14.34
N GLU A 210 10.87 -4.66 -13.33
CA GLU A 210 10.67 -4.31 -11.91
C GLU A 210 11.61 -3.20 -11.46
N SER A 211 11.25 -1.93 -11.75
CA SER A 211 12.02 -0.75 -11.41
C SER A 211 11.32 0.16 -10.39
N THR A 212 12.05 1.14 -9.88
CA THR A 212 11.51 2.13 -8.94
C THR A 212 10.45 3.05 -9.55
N TYR A 213 10.27 3.06 -10.88
CA TYR A 213 9.19 3.80 -11.53
C TYR A 213 7.81 3.38 -11.00
N PHE A 214 7.63 2.09 -10.75
CA PHE A 214 6.37 1.54 -10.25
C PHE A 214 6.25 1.55 -8.73
N LEU A 215 7.24 2.09 -8.01
CA LEU A 215 7.14 2.30 -6.57
C LEU A 215 6.29 3.51 -6.25
N THR A 216 5.34 3.33 -5.35
CA THR A 216 4.52 4.42 -4.81
C THR A 216 4.52 4.39 -3.28
N SER A 217 4.12 5.50 -2.67
CA SER A 217 3.93 5.57 -1.23
C SER A 217 2.72 4.74 -0.82
N SER A 218 2.83 4.03 0.30
CA SER A 218 1.71 3.32 0.93
C SER A 218 0.95 4.19 1.94
N ASN A 219 1.27 5.49 2.03
CA ASN A 219 0.57 6.41 2.91
C ASN A 219 -0.90 6.54 2.50
N TYR A 220 -1.77 6.50 3.48
CA TYR A 220 -3.18 6.78 3.27
C TYR A 220 -3.85 7.39 4.49
N LEU A 221 -4.98 8.03 4.24
CA LEU A 221 -6.03 8.35 5.19
C LEU A 221 -7.32 7.73 4.66
N SER A 222 -8.07 7.05 5.50
CA SER A 222 -9.36 6.46 5.11
C SER A 222 -10.46 6.89 6.07
N LEU A 223 -11.64 7.17 5.53
CA LEU A 223 -12.88 7.34 6.30
C LEU A 223 -13.59 5.99 6.28
N ASN A 224 -13.40 5.23 7.36
CA ASN A 224 -13.82 3.85 7.45
C ASN A 224 -15.32 3.72 7.70
N ASN A 225 -15.86 4.56 8.59
CA ASN A 225 -17.28 4.54 8.93
C ASN A 225 -17.76 5.94 9.31
N VAL A 226 -19.00 6.26 8.92
CA VAL A 226 -19.76 7.38 9.48
C VAL A 226 -21.17 6.86 9.76
N THR A 227 -21.66 7.11 10.96
CA THR A 227 -23.03 6.78 11.36
C THR A 227 -23.70 8.01 11.92
N LEU A 228 -24.88 8.32 11.42
CA LEU A 228 -25.77 9.35 11.95
C LEU A 228 -27.06 8.67 12.42
N GLY A 229 -27.39 8.84 13.68
CA GLY A 229 -28.60 8.33 14.29
C GLY A 229 -29.44 9.41 14.94
N TYR A 230 -30.71 9.12 15.10
CA TYR A 230 -31.62 9.93 15.91
C TYR A 230 -32.52 9.04 16.76
N THR A 231 -32.49 9.26 18.05
CA THR A 231 -33.33 8.58 19.04
C THR A 231 -34.51 9.47 19.36
N ILE A 232 -35.71 8.98 19.08
CA ILE A 232 -36.96 9.71 19.33
C ILE A 232 -37.12 9.89 20.84
N PRO A 233 -37.47 11.11 21.31
CA PRO A 233 -37.70 11.39 22.72
C PRO A 233 -38.70 10.45 23.37
N SER A 234 -38.34 9.86 24.50
CA SER A 234 -39.13 8.86 25.23
C SER A 234 -40.52 9.36 25.62
N ARG A 235 -40.73 10.66 25.71
CA ARG A 235 -42.09 11.27 25.91
C ARG A 235 -43.09 10.91 24.81
N LEU A 236 -42.61 10.69 23.57
CA LEU A 236 -43.47 10.34 22.44
C LEU A 236 -43.64 8.82 22.33
N THR A 237 -42.58 8.04 22.52
CA THR A 237 -42.57 6.59 22.34
C THR A 237 -43.33 5.85 23.46
N LYS A 238 -43.23 6.31 24.70
CA LYS A 238 -43.93 5.71 25.86
C LYS A 238 -45.44 5.74 25.72
N LYS A 239 -46.01 6.71 24.99
CA LYS A 239 -47.45 6.73 24.71
C LYS A 239 -47.95 5.54 23.85
N LEU A 240 -46.98 4.92 23.12
CA LEU A 240 -47.22 3.76 22.27
C LEU A 240 -46.77 2.45 22.91
N GLY A 241 -46.34 2.47 24.18
CA GLY A 241 -45.80 1.29 24.88
C GLY A 241 -44.43 0.90 24.42
N ILE A 242 -43.71 1.83 23.75
CA ILE A 242 -42.37 1.59 23.20
C ILE A 242 -41.32 2.34 24.07
N GLU A 243 -40.30 1.64 24.51
CA GLU A 243 -39.22 2.22 25.32
C GLU A 243 -38.31 3.16 24.49
N THR A 244 -37.85 2.66 23.35
CA THR A 244 -36.91 3.41 22.50
C THR A 244 -37.20 3.16 21.02
N ILE A 245 -37.17 4.22 20.21
CA ILE A 245 -37.09 4.14 18.75
C ILE A 245 -35.88 4.94 18.30
N ARG A 246 -34.96 4.31 17.57
CA ARG A 246 -33.81 4.96 16.95
C ARG A 246 -33.79 4.67 15.45
N VAL A 247 -33.70 5.71 14.63
CA VAL A 247 -33.45 5.63 13.19
C VAL A 247 -32.02 6.00 12.93
N TYR A 248 -31.35 5.29 12.04
CA TYR A 248 -29.97 5.60 11.71
C TYR A 248 -29.64 5.33 10.24
N CYS A 249 -28.60 6.02 9.75
CA CYS A 249 -27.95 5.78 8.48
C CYS A 249 -26.45 5.59 8.76
N SER A 250 -25.84 4.59 8.14
CA SER A 250 -24.41 4.28 8.27
C SER A 250 -23.78 4.10 6.91
N GLY A 251 -22.57 4.60 6.77
CA GLY A 251 -21.75 4.39 5.58
C GLY A 251 -20.40 3.84 5.93
N ASP A 252 -19.96 2.78 5.23
CA ASP A 252 -18.66 2.15 5.40
C ASP A 252 -17.79 2.37 4.17
N ASN A 253 -16.47 2.48 4.39
CA ASN A 253 -15.47 2.71 3.35
C ASN A 253 -15.79 3.91 2.45
N LEU A 254 -16.16 5.03 3.05
CA LEU A 254 -16.71 6.20 2.35
C LEU A 254 -15.67 6.93 1.51
N ALA A 255 -14.42 7.01 2.00
CA ALA A 255 -13.35 7.68 1.30
C ALA A 255 -11.98 7.06 1.60
N LEU A 256 -11.10 7.14 0.62
CA LEU A 256 -9.69 6.79 0.72
C LEU A 256 -8.86 7.87 0.02
N TRP A 257 -7.92 8.45 0.73
CA TRP A 257 -6.93 9.38 0.20
C TRP A 257 -5.57 8.70 0.23
N ALA A 258 -5.05 8.37 -0.94
CA ALA A 258 -3.75 7.75 -1.16
C ALA A 258 -3.06 8.40 -2.37
N LYS A 259 -1.74 8.21 -2.50
CA LYS A 259 -0.95 8.88 -3.54
C LYS A 259 -1.38 8.45 -4.95
N ARG A 260 -1.63 7.16 -5.17
CA ARG A 260 -2.02 6.62 -6.47
C ARG A 260 -3.52 6.29 -6.49
N LYS A 261 -4.25 6.88 -7.44
CA LYS A 261 -5.66 6.54 -7.66
C LYS A 261 -5.79 5.10 -8.18
N GLY A 262 -6.79 4.37 -7.71
CA GLY A 262 -7.03 2.98 -8.11
C GLY A 262 -6.24 1.93 -7.32
N LEU A 263 -5.21 2.34 -6.56
CA LEU A 263 -4.48 1.48 -5.63
C LEU A 263 -5.03 1.67 -4.21
N ASP A 264 -5.44 0.57 -3.56
CA ASP A 264 -5.81 0.57 -2.15
C ASP A 264 -4.65 0.03 -1.29
N PRO A 265 -3.89 0.90 -0.62
CA PRO A 265 -2.73 0.50 0.18
C PRO A 265 -3.08 -0.42 1.35
N ARG A 266 -4.33 -0.45 1.79
CA ARG A 266 -4.80 -1.29 2.92
C ARG A 266 -4.76 -2.78 2.59
N LEU A 267 -4.79 -3.13 1.30
CA LEU A 267 -4.89 -4.52 0.83
C LEU A 267 -3.53 -5.13 0.46
N THR A 268 -2.48 -4.33 0.32
CA THR A 268 -1.24 -4.76 -0.37
C THR A 268 0.06 -4.36 0.33
N TRP A 269 0.03 -4.10 1.62
CA TRP A 269 1.22 -3.62 2.37
C TRP A 269 2.42 -4.61 2.36
N THR A 270 2.19 -5.91 2.16
CA THR A 270 3.27 -6.92 2.18
C THR A 270 3.85 -7.24 0.81
N SER A 271 3.20 -6.84 -0.27
CA SER A 271 3.60 -7.25 -1.61
C SER A 271 3.10 -6.27 -2.67
N SER A 272 3.07 -6.72 -3.89
CA SER A 272 2.52 -6.01 -5.03
C SER A 272 1.00 -6.14 -5.09
N SER A 273 0.33 -5.12 -5.61
CA SER A 273 -1.09 -5.13 -5.89
C SER A 273 -1.37 -5.98 -7.13
N GLN A 274 -1.83 -7.20 -6.96
CA GLN A 274 -2.30 -8.00 -8.11
C GLN A 274 -3.81 -8.22 -8.02
N GLY A 275 -4.57 -7.51 -8.87
CA GLY A 275 -5.97 -7.82 -9.14
C GLY A 275 -6.90 -7.83 -7.93
N THR A 276 -6.54 -7.13 -6.85
CA THR A 276 -7.39 -6.99 -5.68
C THR A 276 -8.40 -5.87 -5.89
N TYR A 277 -9.66 -6.17 -5.66
CA TYR A 277 -10.70 -5.13 -5.63
C TYR A 277 -10.54 -4.29 -4.37
N SER A 278 -10.68 -2.97 -4.51
CA SER A 278 -10.79 -2.05 -3.37
C SER A 278 -11.98 -2.42 -2.50
N LEU A 279 -11.91 -2.06 -1.21
CA LEU A 279 -13.02 -2.27 -0.29
C LEU A 279 -14.28 -1.58 -0.80
N ILE A 280 -15.40 -2.31 -0.76
CA ILE A 280 -16.68 -1.84 -1.26
C ILE A 280 -17.23 -0.75 -0.33
N ARG A 281 -17.75 0.33 -0.90
CA ARG A 281 -18.55 1.32 -0.17
C ARG A 281 -19.92 0.75 0.12
N ASN A 282 -20.30 0.74 1.40
CA ASN A 282 -21.60 0.32 1.86
C ASN A 282 -22.37 1.51 2.43
N ILE A 283 -23.65 1.63 2.09
CA ILE A 283 -24.57 2.59 2.72
C ILE A 283 -25.78 1.79 3.19
N SER A 284 -26.08 1.91 4.47
CA SER A 284 -27.19 1.20 5.11
C SER A 284 -28.07 2.15 5.93
N GLY A 285 -29.33 1.83 6.05
CA GLY A 285 -30.25 2.50 6.95
C GLY A 285 -30.97 1.48 7.83
N GLY A 286 -31.26 1.85 9.05
CA GLY A 286 -31.89 0.94 9.99
C GLY A 286 -32.82 1.63 10.98
N LEU A 287 -33.73 0.82 11.51
CA LEU A 287 -34.65 1.17 12.58
C LEU A 287 -34.44 0.20 13.74
N ARG A 288 -34.22 0.72 14.94
CA ARG A 288 -34.18 -0.06 16.17
C ARG A 288 -35.36 0.31 17.04
N VAL A 289 -36.16 -0.68 17.43
CA VAL A 289 -37.29 -0.52 18.33
C VAL A 289 -37.06 -1.42 19.54
N VAL A 290 -37.26 -0.85 20.72
CA VAL A 290 -37.20 -1.57 22.01
C VAL A 290 -38.54 -1.36 22.72
N PHE A 291 -39.18 -2.45 23.12
CA PHE A 291 -40.46 -2.49 23.81
C PHE A 291 -40.28 -2.64 25.32
#